data_54fc103ac8e1b0f06b8c6861534608e5
#
_entry.id   54fc103ac8e1b0f06b8c6861534608e5
#
_cell.length_a   1.000
_cell.length_b   1.000
_cell.length_c   1.000
_cell.angle_alpha   90.00
_cell.angle_beta   90.00
_cell.angle_gamma   90.00
#
_symmetry.space_group_name_H-M   'P 1'
#
loop_
_entity.id
_entity.type
_entity.pdbx_description
1 polymer ?
#
loop_
_entity_poly.entity_id
_entity_poly.type
_entity_poly.pdbx_seq_one_letter_code
_entity_poly.pdbx_strand_id
1 'polypeptide(L)'
;MNETRTAVIAIGGNALSPPGERSTIADQFRHTRESLGPIVDLALDGWRVVVVHGNGPQVGDELVRNEKARSEVAPLPLGVLVAGTAGWIGYMLQQSLENALRKAGNGRDVVTVLTQVEVAADDPALRDPKKFIGHGLSVARARELRAQDHPVKKDAKGHFRRVVGSPQPLSIHELATIKALLERDSLVIACGGGGIPIYRDRVLGLEGVDAVIDKDLAAAVLARELGAELFLILTDVDAVYTGWGTDEKRAISSMSVAEADKLASEGAFGEGSMGPKVAAAADYVRRTQGRAIITELSKGRAAVQGVGGTEIVP
;
A
#
# COMPACT_ATOMS: atom_id res chain seq x y z
N MET A 1 -11.86 -23.53 -21.54
CA MET A 1 -10.63 -22.83 -21.10
C MET A 1 -10.99 -22.18 -19.78
N ASN A 2 -10.29 -22.52 -18.67
CA ASN A 2 -10.53 -21.80 -17.42
C ASN A 2 -10.16 -20.32 -17.65
N GLU A 3 -11.09 -19.41 -17.41
CA GLU A 3 -10.78 -17.98 -17.40
C GLU A 3 -9.66 -17.73 -16.39
N THR A 4 -8.60 -17.10 -16.85
CA THR A 4 -7.42 -16.82 -16.00
C THR A 4 -7.80 -15.71 -15.03
N ARG A 5 -7.92 -16.02 -13.75
CA ARG A 5 -8.32 -15.08 -12.68
C ARG A 5 -7.20 -14.11 -12.34
N THR A 6 -7.56 -12.89 -12.01
CA THR A 6 -6.63 -11.82 -11.61
C THR A 6 -6.75 -11.51 -10.12
N ALA A 7 -5.62 -11.43 -9.43
CA ALA A 7 -5.53 -11.02 -8.04
C ALA A 7 -4.66 -9.76 -7.91
N VAL A 8 -5.16 -8.76 -7.17
CA VAL A 8 -4.37 -7.62 -6.71
C VAL A 8 -4.04 -7.81 -5.24
N ILE A 9 -2.75 -7.81 -4.91
CA ILE A 9 -2.24 -8.08 -3.56
C ILE A 9 -1.58 -6.82 -3.01
N ALA A 10 -2.15 -6.23 -1.96
CA ALA A 10 -1.57 -5.09 -1.26
C ALA A 10 -0.75 -5.56 -0.06
N ILE A 11 0.57 -5.26 -0.04
CA ILE A 11 1.46 -5.58 1.08
C ILE A 11 1.87 -4.32 1.84
N GLY A 12 1.87 -4.39 3.19
CA GLY A 12 2.28 -3.28 4.05
C GLY A 12 3.77 -2.97 3.96
N GLY A 13 4.16 -1.71 4.12
CA GLY A 13 5.57 -1.32 4.24
C GLY A 13 6.27 -1.96 5.46
N ASN A 14 5.51 -2.25 6.50
CA ASN A 14 6.00 -2.97 7.70
C ASN A 14 6.45 -4.41 7.40
N ALA A 15 5.88 -5.04 6.37
CA ALA A 15 6.33 -6.37 5.92
C ALA A 15 7.78 -6.35 5.39
N LEU A 16 8.23 -5.20 4.90
CA LEU A 16 9.57 -4.98 4.36
C LEU A 16 10.52 -4.33 5.38
N SER A 17 9.98 -3.57 6.32
CA SER A 17 10.71 -2.86 7.37
C SER A 17 9.85 -2.83 8.64
N PRO A 18 9.97 -3.83 9.52
CA PRO A 18 9.21 -3.92 10.77
C PRO A 18 9.41 -2.68 11.64
N PRO A 19 8.36 -2.20 12.32
CA PRO A 19 8.45 -1.03 13.20
C PRO A 19 9.34 -1.32 14.41
N GLY A 20 10.16 -0.32 14.79
CA GLY A 20 11.06 -0.42 15.96
C GLY A 20 12.45 -0.95 15.64
N GLU A 21 12.70 -1.44 14.44
CA GLU A 21 14.01 -1.86 13.98
C GLU A 21 14.62 -0.83 13.03
N ARG A 22 15.93 -0.58 13.19
CA ARG A 22 16.71 0.16 12.19
C ARG A 22 17.13 -0.81 11.08
N SER A 23 16.26 -1.00 10.09
CA SER A 23 16.50 -1.95 9.02
C SER A 23 17.52 -1.44 8.01
N THR A 24 18.61 -2.18 7.83
CA THR A 24 19.50 -2.00 6.69
C THR A 24 18.84 -2.48 5.41
N ILE A 25 19.38 -2.12 4.24
CA ILE A 25 18.86 -2.65 2.97
C ILE A 25 18.95 -4.20 2.91
N ALA A 26 19.97 -4.79 3.52
CA ALA A 26 20.10 -6.24 3.62
C ALA A 26 18.97 -6.88 4.45
N ASP A 27 18.58 -6.24 5.54
CA ASP A 27 17.44 -6.66 6.36
C ASP A 27 16.13 -6.54 5.56
N GLN A 28 15.94 -5.48 4.82
CA GLN A 28 14.75 -5.30 3.98
C GLN A 28 14.66 -6.36 2.89
N PHE A 29 15.77 -6.75 2.26
CA PHE A 29 15.83 -7.90 1.33
C PHE A 29 15.48 -9.21 2.02
N ARG A 30 15.93 -9.43 3.26
CA ARG A 30 15.60 -10.63 4.03
C ARG A 30 14.09 -10.69 4.32
N HIS A 31 13.52 -9.62 4.88
CA HIS A 31 12.08 -9.52 5.16
C HIS A 31 11.24 -9.64 3.89
N THR A 32 11.70 -9.05 2.78
CA THR A 32 11.04 -9.24 1.48
C THR A 32 10.93 -10.71 1.14
N ARG A 33 12.03 -11.46 1.17
CA ARG A 33 12.01 -12.89 0.85
C ARG A 33 11.09 -13.71 1.76
N GLU A 34 11.02 -13.36 3.04
CA GLU A 34 10.14 -13.99 4.02
C GLU A 34 8.65 -13.69 3.75
N SER A 35 8.35 -12.58 3.07
CA SER A 35 7.00 -12.09 2.79
C SER A 35 6.39 -12.60 1.48
N LEU A 36 7.11 -13.34 0.64
CA LEU A 36 6.68 -13.69 -0.72
C LEU A 36 5.74 -14.90 -0.81
N GLY A 37 5.64 -15.72 0.24
CA GLY A 37 4.90 -16.98 0.20
C GLY A 37 3.54 -16.89 -0.46
N PRO A 38 2.58 -16.07 0.02
CA PRO A 38 1.25 -15.98 -0.55
C PRO A 38 1.22 -15.51 -2.00
N ILE A 39 2.17 -14.65 -2.40
CA ILE A 39 2.28 -14.14 -3.78
C ILE A 39 2.71 -15.27 -4.72
N VAL A 40 3.73 -16.02 -4.33
CA VAL A 40 4.24 -17.18 -5.08
C VAL A 40 3.16 -18.26 -5.16
N ASP A 41 2.48 -18.58 -4.05
CA ASP A 41 1.41 -19.58 -4.02
C ASP A 41 0.29 -19.25 -5.00
N LEU A 42 -0.21 -18.00 -5.03
CA LEU A 42 -1.23 -17.58 -5.99
C LEU A 42 -0.74 -17.64 -7.43
N ALA A 43 0.52 -17.26 -7.69
CA ALA A 43 1.11 -17.37 -9.01
C ALA A 43 1.20 -18.84 -9.47
N LEU A 44 1.56 -19.78 -8.58
CA LEU A 44 1.58 -21.22 -8.85
C LEU A 44 0.18 -21.81 -9.04
N ASP A 45 -0.83 -21.29 -8.33
CA ASP A 45 -2.24 -21.66 -8.49
C ASP A 45 -2.88 -21.06 -9.77
N GLY A 46 -2.07 -20.45 -10.67
CA GLY A 46 -2.46 -19.98 -12.01
C GLY A 46 -3.14 -18.62 -12.03
N TRP A 47 -3.05 -17.83 -10.95
CA TRP A 47 -3.54 -16.45 -10.95
C TRP A 47 -2.61 -15.51 -11.74
N ARG A 48 -3.20 -14.54 -12.43
CA ARG A 48 -2.50 -13.32 -12.83
C ARG A 48 -2.36 -12.44 -11.59
N VAL A 49 -1.13 -12.06 -11.23
CA VAL A 49 -0.87 -11.39 -9.95
C VAL A 49 -0.32 -10.00 -10.17
N VAL A 50 -0.94 -9.02 -9.51
CA VAL A 50 -0.39 -7.67 -9.35
C VAL A 50 -0.10 -7.41 -7.87
N VAL A 51 1.11 -6.95 -7.58
CA VAL A 51 1.55 -6.60 -6.22
C VAL A 51 1.62 -5.09 -6.07
N VAL A 52 0.96 -4.58 -5.05
CA VAL A 52 1.05 -3.17 -4.61
C VAL A 52 1.73 -3.14 -3.25
N HIS A 53 2.83 -2.41 -3.13
CA HIS A 53 3.56 -2.30 -1.86
C HIS A 53 3.47 -0.93 -1.23
N GLY A 54 3.55 -0.85 0.10
CA GLY A 54 3.73 0.41 0.82
C GLY A 54 5.20 0.88 0.84
N ASN A 55 5.42 2.15 1.20
CA ASN A 55 6.75 2.75 1.33
C ASN A 55 6.87 3.70 2.54
N GLY A 56 5.92 3.72 3.46
CA GLY A 56 5.84 4.71 4.52
C GLY A 56 7.14 4.90 5.33
N PRO A 57 7.77 3.84 5.88
CA PRO A 57 9.06 3.94 6.54
C PRO A 57 10.16 4.49 5.61
N GLN A 58 10.22 3.97 4.40
CA GLN A 58 11.28 4.25 3.44
C GLN A 58 11.24 5.69 2.92
N VAL A 59 10.07 6.20 2.52
CA VAL A 59 9.93 7.60 2.10
C VAL A 59 10.20 8.56 3.24
N GLY A 60 9.92 8.15 4.48
CA GLY A 60 10.29 8.92 5.66
C GLY A 60 11.81 9.02 5.85
N ASP A 61 12.55 7.94 5.62
CA ASP A 61 14.01 7.94 5.68
C ASP A 61 14.61 8.77 4.55
N GLU A 62 14.04 8.70 3.33
CA GLU A 62 14.47 9.56 2.21
C GLU A 62 14.24 11.03 2.52
N LEU A 63 13.13 11.40 3.18
CA LEU A 63 12.93 12.77 3.64
C LEU A 63 14.01 13.23 4.63
N VAL A 64 14.42 12.36 5.56
CA VAL A 64 15.52 12.67 6.48
C VAL A 64 16.84 12.86 5.74
N ARG A 65 17.16 12.00 4.75
CA ARG A 65 18.35 12.14 3.89
C ARG A 65 18.30 13.45 3.12
N ASN A 66 17.18 13.73 2.48
CA ASN A 66 16.91 14.93 1.70
C ASN A 66 17.10 16.22 2.56
N GLU A 67 16.55 16.23 3.78
CA GLU A 67 16.71 17.35 4.71
C GLU A 67 18.16 17.54 5.20
N LYS A 68 18.88 16.44 5.43
CA LYS A 68 20.28 16.51 5.90
C LYS A 68 21.26 16.92 4.81
N ALA A 69 20.98 16.59 3.56
CA ALA A 69 21.83 16.91 2.43
C ALA A 69 21.53 18.28 1.79
N ARG A 70 20.52 19.02 2.28
CA ARG A 70 20.05 20.28 1.66
C ARG A 70 21.07 21.38 1.51
N SER A 71 22.14 21.37 2.32
CA SER A 71 23.26 22.31 2.20
C SER A 71 24.20 21.96 1.05
N GLU A 72 24.20 20.73 0.58
CA GLU A 72 25.13 20.20 -0.43
C GLU A 72 24.44 20.03 -1.79
N VAL A 73 23.17 19.60 -1.79
CA VAL A 73 22.37 19.36 -2.99
C VAL A 73 20.96 19.90 -2.84
N ALA A 74 20.35 20.29 -3.96
CA ALA A 74 18.95 20.74 -3.96
C ALA A 74 18.00 19.62 -3.46
N PRO A 75 17.08 19.93 -2.54
CA PRO A 75 16.14 18.91 -2.04
C PRO A 75 15.16 18.48 -3.14
N LEU A 76 14.86 17.18 -3.17
CA LEU A 76 13.87 16.61 -4.06
C LEU A 76 12.45 16.83 -3.53
N PRO A 77 11.46 17.11 -4.40
CA PRO A 77 10.06 17.10 -4.04
C PRO A 77 9.59 15.73 -3.53
N LEU A 78 8.55 15.71 -2.70
CA LEU A 78 8.04 14.47 -2.08
C LEU A 78 7.59 13.44 -3.13
N GLY A 79 6.92 13.88 -4.21
CA GLY A 79 6.53 13.00 -5.31
C GLY A 79 7.70 12.27 -5.95
N VAL A 80 8.86 12.95 -6.09
CA VAL A 80 10.10 12.35 -6.62
C VAL A 80 10.70 11.34 -5.62
N LEU A 81 10.62 11.61 -4.31
CA LEU A 81 11.03 10.65 -3.28
C LEU A 81 10.12 9.41 -3.27
N VAL A 82 8.83 9.58 -3.52
CA VAL A 82 7.89 8.46 -3.72
C VAL A 82 8.31 7.63 -4.93
N ALA A 83 8.61 8.26 -6.06
CA ALA A 83 9.09 7.58 -7.26
C ALA A 83 10.40 6.80 -7.01
N GLY A 84 11.36 7.42 -6.34
CA GLY A 84 12.62 6.78 -5.95
C GLY A 84 12.40 5.54 -5.08
N THR A 85 11.58 5.66 -4.02
CA THR A 85 11.26 4.53 -3.14
C THR A 85 10.46 3.44 -3.85
N ALA A 86 9.53 3.79 -4.73
CA ALA A 86 8.81 2.82 -5.56
C ALA A 86 9.77 2.02 -6.46
N GLY A 87 10.76 2.71 -7.05
CA GLY A 87 11.75 2.08 -7.92
C GLY A 87 12.63 1.07 -7.19
N TRP A 88 13.28 1.45 -6.08
CA TRP A 88 14.19 0.51 -5.42
C TRP A 88 13.49 -0.59 -4.59
N ILE A 89 12.30 -0.33 -4.03
CA ILE A 89 11.49 -1.38 -3.39
C ILE A 89 10.97 -2.33 -4.47
N GLY A 90 10.51 -1.79 -5.60
CA GLY A 90 10.11 -2.59 -6.76
C GLY A 90 11.23 -3.50 -7.25
N TYR A 91 12.46 -2.99 -7.41
CA TYR A 91 13.66 -3.78 -7.72
C TYR A 91 13.88 -4.92 -6.72
N MET A 92 13.80 -4.64 -5.43
CA MET A 92 14.00 -5.62 -4.36
C MET A 92 12.94 -6.73 -4.41
N LEU A 93 11.67 -6.37 -4.60
CA LEU A 93 10.55 -7.32 -4.76
C LEU A 93 10.70 -8.14 -6.04
N GLN A 94 11.00 -7.48 -7.18
CA GLN A 94 11.15 -8.14 -8.47
C GLN A 94 12.22 -9.21 -8.42
N GLN A 95 13.44 -8.89 -8.01
CA GLN A 95 14.55 -9.83 -7.89
C GLN A 95 14.21 -11.00 -6.95
N SER A 96 13.58 -10.70 -5.82
CA SER A 96 13.24 -11.72 -4.83
C SER A 96 12.13 -12.65 -5.32
N LEU A 97 11.11 -12.13 -6.00
CA LEU A 97 10.01 -12.90 -6.60
C LEU A 97 10.50 -13.76 -7.76
N GLU A 98 11.33 -13.24 -8.67
CA GLU A 98 11.92 -14.02 -9.76
C GLU A 98 12.69 -15.23 -9.22
N ASN A 99 13.51 -15.02 -8.19
CA ASN A 99 14.26 -16.12 -7.55
C ASN A 99 13.33 -17.14 -6.90
N ALA A 100 12.27 -16.71 -6.23
CA ALA A 100 11.30 -17.59 -5.58
C ALA A 100 10.49 -18.39 -6.60
N LEU A 101 10.01 -17.77 -7.67
CA LEU A 101 9.28 -18.42 -8.76
C LEU A 101 10.15 -19.44 -9.49
N ARG A 102 11.38 -19.09 -9.86
CA ARG A 102 12.33 -20.04 -10.49
C ARG A 102 12.63 -21.24 -9.60
N LYS A 103 12.82 -21.02 -8.30
CA LYS A 103 13.01 -22.11 -7.32
C LYS A 103 11.78 -23.04 -7.24
N ALA A 104 10.60 -22.49 -7.45
CA ALA A 104 9.33 -23.26 -7.49
C ALA A 104 9.02 -23.85 -8.88
N GLY A 105 9.95 -23.78 -9.85
CA GLY A 105 9.75 -24.29 -11.20
C GLY A 105 8.86 -23.45 -12.10
N ASN A 106 8.58 -22.21 -11.72
CA ASN A 106 7.77 -21.26 -12.48
C ASN A 106 8.67 -20.25 -13.19
N GLY A 107 8.53 -20.12 -14.50
CA GLY A 107 9.36 -19.26 -15.36
C GLY A 107 8.75 -17.92 -15.72
N ARG A 108 7.71 -17.48 -14.99
CA ARG A 108 7.06 -16.18 -15.24
C ARG A 108 8.03 -15.02 -15.02
N ASP A 109 7.99 -14.04 -15.89
CA ASP A 109 8.68 -12.77 -15.70
C ASP A 109 8.03 -11.95 -14.60
N VAL A 110 8.84 -11.22 -13.83
CA VAL A 110 8.37 -10.24 -12.85
C VAL A 110 8.78 -8.85 -13.32
N VAL A 111 7.83 -7.93 -13.41
CA VAL A 111 8.07 -6.59 -13.96
C VAL A 111 7.60 -5.52 -12.97
N THR A 112 8.49 -4.60 -12.64
CA THR A 112 8.12 -3.40 -11.86
C THR A 112 7.77 -2.26 -12.80
N VAL A 113 6.56 -1.70 -12.63
CA VAL A 113 6.08 -0.52 -13.35
C VAL A 113 6.07 0.67 -12.40
N LEU A 114 6.88 1.68 -12.66
CA LEU A 114 6.71 2.98 -12.01
C LEU A 114 5.35 3.52 -12.43
N THR A 115 4.49 3.71 -11.44
CA THR A 115 3.07 3.95 -11.70
C THR A 115 2.68 5.34 -11.21
N GLN A 116 2.10 6.12 -12.10
CA GLN A 116 1.50 7.42 -11.81
C GLN A 116 0.02 7.23 -11.46
N VAL A 117 -0.45 7.92 -10.43
CA VAL A 117 -1.83 7.82 -9.95
C VAL A 117 -2.44 9.21 -9.94
N GLU A 118 -3.48 9.40 -10.73
CA GLU A 118 -4.16 10.68 -10.86
C GLU A 118 -5.00 10.96 -9.60
N VAL A 119 -4.90 12.20 -9.11
CA VAL A 119 -5.64 12.73 -7.97
C VAL A 119 -6.29 14.07 -8.33
N ALA A 120 -7.27 14.51 -7.57
CA ALA A 120 -7.81 15.86 -7.76
C ALA A 120 -6.82 16.91 -7.25
N ALA A 121 -6.55 17.93 -8.07
CA ALA A 121 -5.64 19.04 -7.70
C ALA A 121 -6.12 19.83 -6.48
N ASP A 122 -7.42 19.84 -6.22
CA ASP A 122 -8.06 20.53 -5.11
C ASP A 122 -8.54 19.61 -3.97
N ASP A 123 -8.06 18.34 -3.95
CA ASP A 123 -8.41 17.40 -2.88
C ASP A 123 -8.15 18.01 -1.49
N PRO A 124 -9.15 18.01 -0.60
CA PRO A 124 -9.03 18.60 0.75
C PRO A 124 -7.87 18.04 1.56
N ALA A 125 -7.50 16.78 1.35
CA ALA A 125 -6.39 16.14 2.06
C ALA A 125 -5.02 16.76 1.74
N LEU A 126 -4.89 17.52 0.65
CA LEU A 126 -3.68 18.28 0.33
C LEU A 126 -3.51 19.50 1.24
N ARG A 127 -4.63 20.08 1.71
CA ARG A 127 -4.65 21.25 2.59
C ARG A 127 -4.67 20.91 4.08
N ASP A 128 -5.17 19.71 4.45
CA ASP A 128 -5.17 19.19 5.83
C ASP A 128 -4.41 17.86 5.92
N PRO A 129 -3.06 17.91 5.98
CA PRO A 129 -2.22 16.72 6.04
C PRO A 129 -2.51 15.85 7.26
N LYS A 130 -2.79 14.55 7.05
CA LYS A 130 -3.10 13.59 8.11
C LYS A 130 -2.33 12.28 7.98
N LYS A 131 -1.73 11.98 6.83
CA LYS A 131 -1.02 10.72 6.63
C LYS A 131 0.34 10.75 7.29
N PHE A 132 0.54 9.89 8.29
CA PHE A 132 1.81 9.73 8.97
C PHE A 132 2.85 9.06 8.07
N ILE A 133 4.05 9.64 8.01
CA ILE A 133 5.20 9.07 7.32
C ILE A 133 6.44 9.07 8.23
N GLY A 134 7.40 8.20 7.90
CA GLY A 134 8.67 8.10 8.63
C GLY A 134 8.52 7.58 10.07
N HIS A 135 9.57 7.75 10.84
CA HIS A 135 9.69 7.31 12.22
C HIS A 135 9.19 8.36 13.23
N GLY A 136 9.09 7.97 14.50
CA GLY A 136 8.80 8.89 15.60
C GLY A 136 9.89 9.97 15.74
N LEU A 137 9.47 11.19 16.03
CA LEU A 137 10.34 12.35 16.17
C LEU A 137 10.57 12.69 17.65
N SER A 138 11.78 13.16 17.99
CA SER A 138 12.00 13.80 19.28
C SER A 138 11.23 15.12 19.37
N VAL A 139 10.96 15.58 20.59
CA VAL A 139 10.30 16.89 20.82
C VAL A 139 11.06 18.04 20.17
N ALA A 140 12.40 18.02 20.24
CA ALA A 140 13.25 19.03 19.63
C ALA A 140 13.10 19.03 18.11
N ARG A 141 13.15 17.85 17.48
CA ARG A 141 12.98 17.71 16.02
C ARG A 141 11.58 18.10 15.55
N ALA A 142 10.56 17.75 16.31
CA ALA A 142 9.19 18.17 16.01
C ALA A 142 9.02 19.70 16.02
N ARG A 143 9.65 20.39 16.97
CA ARG A 143 9.67 21.87 17.00
C ARG A 143 10.40 22.48 15.81
N GLU A 144 11.57 21.94 15.47
CA GLU A 144 12.37 22.38 14.31
C GLU A 144 11.56 22.27 13.01
N LEU A 145 10.94 21.11 12.74
CA LEU A 145 10.14 20.88 11.56
C LEU A 145 8.92 21.83 11.47
N ARG A 146 8.23 22.06 12.60
CA ARG A 146 7.13 23.01 12.65
C ARG A 146 7.57 24.45 12.37
N ALA A 147 8.76 24.86 12.83
CA ALA A 147 9.34 26.17 12.54
C ALA A 147 9.73 26.34 11.05
N GLN A 148 9.81 25.24 10.31
CA GLN A 148 10.06 25.19 8.87
C GLN A 148 8.77 24.91 8.07
N ASP A 149 7.59 25.13 8.66
CA ASP A 149 6.26 24.89 8.07
C ASP A 149 6.01 23.45 7.64
N HIS A 150 6.72 22.48 8.24
CA HIS A 150 6.45 21.08 8.02
C HIS A 150 5.41 20.54 9.03
N PRO A 151 4.26 20.01 8.57
CA PRO A 151 3.22 19.53 9.45
C PRO A 151 3.69 18.32 10.30
N VAL A 152 3.47 18.41 11.62
CA VAL A 152 3.79 17.35 12.59
C VAL A 152 2.61 17.19 13.52
N LYS A 153 2.08 15.97 13.63
CA LYS A 153 0.99 15.57 14.53
C LYS A 153 1.46 14.46 15.49
N LYS A 154 0.70 14.21 16.55
CA LYS A 154 0.89 13.03 17.41
C LYS A 154 0.12 11.86 16.83
N ASP A 155 0.75 10.68 16.78
CA ASP A 155 0.07 9.43 16.46
C ASP A 155 -0.76 8.92 17.66
N ALA A 156 -1.51 7.83 17.48
CA ALA A 156 -2.33 7.21 18.53
C ALA A 156 -1.54 6.76 19.79
N LYS A 157 -0.20 6.60 19.65
CA LYS A 157 0.70 6.27 20.77
C LYS A 157 1.30 7.53 21.43
N GLY A 158 0.91 8.73 20.96
CA GLY A 158 1.39 10.01 21.47
C GLY A 158 2.77 10.44 20.93
N HIS A 159 3.38 9.71 19.99
CA HIS A 159 4.65 10.06 19.37
C HIS A 159 4.46 11.14 18.31
N PHE A 160 5.34 12.13 18.29
CA PHE A 160 5.37 13.09 17.19
C PHE A 160 5.81 12.41 15.90
N ARG A 161 5.09 12.65 14.82
CA ARG A 161 5.43 12.17 13.47
C ARG A 161 5.11 13.24 12.43
N ARG A 162 5.87 13.23 11.33
CA ARG A 162 5.56 14.04 10.17
C ARG A 162 4.27 13.56 9.51
N VAL A 163 3.45 14.49 9.04
CA VAL A 163 2.25 14.19 8.26
C VAL A 163 2.32 14.88 6.91
N VAL A 164 1.72 14.26 5.90
CA VAL A 164 1.64 14.76 4.53
C VAL A 164 0.22 14.63 4.00
N GLY A 165 -0.08 15.33 2.91
CA GLY A 165 -1.32 15.15 2.16
C GLY A 165 -1.46 13.71 1.66
N SER A 166 -2.68 13.19 1.68
CA SER A 166 -2.99 11.86 1.16
C SER A 166 -4.31 11.90 0.39
N PRO A 167 -4.27 12.43 -0.86
CA PRO A 167 -5.47 12.59 -1.67
C PRO A 167 -6.03 11.24 -2.11
N GLN A 168 -7.30 11.24 -2.52
CA GLN A 168 -7.97 10.06 -3.05
C GLN A 168 -7.45 9.72 -4.45
N PRO A 169 -7.06 8.46 -4.72
CA PRO A 169 -6.69 8.01 -6.07
C PRO A 169 -7.93 7.97 -6.96
N LEU A 170 -7.84 8.54 -8.15
CA LEU A 170 -8.93 8.58 -9.14
C LEU A 170 -8.76 7.50 -10.21
N SER A 171 -7.57 7.41 -10.81
CA SER A 171 -7.25 6.49 -11.88
C SER A 171 -5.75 6.14 -11.91
N ILE A 172 -5.42 5.02 -12.58
CA ILE A 172 -4.06 4.52 -12.76
C ILE A 172 -3.62 4.86 -14.19
N HIS A 173 -2.56 5.66 -14.33
CA HIS A 173 -2.13 6.14 -15.64
C HIS A 173 -1.58 5.01 -16.54
N GLU A 174 -0.77 4.10 -15.99
CA GLU A 174 -0.15 2.99 -16.71
C GLU A 174 -1.05 1.74 -16.82
N LEU A 175 -2.36 1.85 -16.59
CA LEU A 175 -3.30 0.73 -16.58
C LEU A 175 -3.23 -0.15 -17.83
N ALA A 176 -3.16 0.46 -19.03
CA ALA A 176 -3.08 -0.27 -20.29
C ALA A 176 -1.80 -1.12 -20.40
N THR A 177 -0.67 -0.57 -19.94
CA THR A 177 0.62 -1.28 -19.88
C THR A 177 0.56 -2.43 -18.89
N ILE A 178 -0.01 -2.23 -17.70
CA ILE A 178 -0.18 -3.27 -16.69
C ILE A 178 -1.04 -4.42 -17.24
N LYS A 179 -2.16 -4.12 -17.92
CA LYS A 179 -3.00 -5.12 -18.59
C LYS A 179 -2.22 -5.94 -19.62
N ALA A 180 -1.47 -5.27 -20.49
CA ALA A 180 -0.67 -5.95 -21.52
C ALA A 180 0.41 -6.88 -20.93
N LEU A 181 1.02 -6.52 -19.80
CA LEU A 181 1.97 -7.38 -19.09
C LEU A 181 1.27 -8.61 -18.48
N LEU A 182 0.09 -8.44 -17.89
CA LEU A 182 -0.70 -9.55 -17.34
C LEU A 182 -1.19 -10.51 -18.44
N GLU A 183 -1.52 -10.01 -19.63
CA GLU A 183 -1.88 -10.82 -20.80
C GLU A 183 -0.70 -11.67 -21.28
N ARG A 184 0.53 -11.22 -21.05
CA ARG A 184 1.78 -11.96 -21.29
C ARG A 184 2.18 -12.89 -20.17
N ASP A 185 1.29 -13.09 -19.21
CA ASP A 185 1.51 -13.91 -18.03
C ASP A 185 2.65 -13.42 -17.09
N SER A 186 3.02 -12.15 -17.19
CA SER A 186 3.98 -11.55 -16.26
C SER A 186 3.32 -11.29 -14.91
N LEU A 187 4.07 -11.47 -13.81
CA LEU A 187 3.71 -10.93 -12.50
C LEU A 187 4.11 -9.45 -12.48
N VAL A 188 3.20 -8.58 -12.09
CA VAL A 188 3.42 -7.13 -12.14
C VAL A 188 3.52 -6.54 -10.73
N ILE A 189 4.51 -5.69 -10.50
CA ILE A 189 4.60 -4.84 -9.30
C ILE A 189 4.24 -3.42 -9.77
N ALA A 190 3.16 -2.86 -9.22
CA ALA A 190 2.64 -1.56 -9.63
C ALA A 190 2.18 -0.73 -8.42
N CYS A 191 1.92 0.55 -8.62
CA CYS A 191 1.45 1.48 -7.58
C CYS A 191 2.31 1.46 -6.31
N GLY A 192 3.62 1.30 -6.44
CA GLY A 192 4.55 1.30 -5.31
C GLY A 192 4.42 2.58 -4.48
N GLY A 193 4.26 2.42 -3.14
CA GLY A 193 4.01 3.53 -2.23
C GLY A 193 2.63 4.18 -2.35
N GLY A 194 1.70 3.57 -3.09
CA GLY A 194 0.41 4.13 -3.48
C GLY A 194 0.42 4.77 -4.86
N GLY A 195 1.57 4.72 -5.56
CA GLY A 195 1.82 5.37 -6.83
C GLY A 195 2.33 6.80 -6.69
N ILE A 196 2.90 7.32 -7.76
CA ILE A 196 3.40 8.70 -7.84
C ILE A 196 2.19 9.62 -8.05
N PRO A 197 1.87 10.52 -7.11
CA PRO A 197 0.69 11.35 -7.24
C PRO A 197 0.87 12.42 -8.32
N ILE A 198 -0.07 12.44 -9.26
CA ILE A 198 -0.13 13.43 -10.34
C ILE A 198 -1.54 14.02 -10.42
N TYR A 199 -1.63 15.21 -10.99
CA TYR A 199 -2.90 15.81 -11.39
C TYR A 199 -2.83 16.30 -12.84
N ARG A 200 -3.98 16.58 -13.43
CA ARG A 200 -4.07 17.09 -14.79
C ARG A 200 -4.21 18.59 -14.79
N ASP A 201 -3.15 19.29 -15.17
CA ASP A 201 -3.19 20.72 -15.42
C ASP A 201 -3.73 21.00 -16.85
N ARG A 202 -4.45 22.11 -16.99
CA ARG A 202 -5.07 22.48 -18.29
C ARG A 202 -4.07 22.96 -19.33
N VAL A 203 -2.91 23.44 -18.90
CA VAL A 203 -1.89 24.05 -19.78
C VAL A 203 -0.68 23.13 -19.89
N LEU A 204 -0.19 22.63 -18.75
CA LEU A 204 1.06 21.87 -18.65
C LEU A 204 0.86 20.36 -18.86
N GLY A 205 -0.37 19.86 -18.79
CA GLY A 205 -0.65 18.43 -18.90
C GLY A 205 -0.57 17.72 -17.56
N LEU A 206 0.21 16.64 -17.46
CA LEU A 206 0.38 15.90 -16.20
C LEU A 206 1.46 16.56 -15.35
N GLU A 207 1.09 16.92 -14.13
CA GLU A 207 1.96 17.55 -13.14
C GLU A 207 1.99 16.74 -11.85
N GLY A 208 3.16 16.72 -11.18
CA GLY A 208 3.32 16.06 -9.88
C GLY A 208 2.71 16.88 -8.73
N VAL A 209 2.28 16.20 -7.68
CA VAL A 209 1.84 16.83 -6.44
C VAL A 209 2.58 16.24 -5.23
N ASP A 210 2.96 17.09 -4.28
CA ASP A 210 3.69 16.67 -3.07
C ASP A 210 2.76 16.02 -2.04
N ALA A 211 2.50 14.75 -2.25
CA ALA A 211 1.61 13.93 -1.43
C ALA A 211 2.07 12.46 -1.38
N VAL A 212 1.45 11.66 -0.52
CA VAL A 212 1.61 10.20 -0.49
C VAL A 212 0.24 9.56 -0.50
N ILE A 213 -0.11 8.92 -1.59
CA ILE A 213 -1.39 8.22 -1.73
C ILE A 213 -1.43 7.00 -0.79
N ASP A 214 -2.60 6.66 -0.28
CA ASP A 214 -2.75 5.42 0.47
C ASP A 214 -2.68 4.21 -0.46
N LYS A 215 -1.79 3.26 -0.14
CA LYS A 215 -1.56 2.09 -1.00
C LYS A 215 -2.77 1.17 -1.11
N ASP A 216 -3.59 1.06 -0.05
CA ASP A 216 -4.76 0.19 -0.05
C ASP A 216 -5.85 0.79 -0.94
N LEU A 217 -6.00 2.13 -0.91
CA LEU A 217 -6.91 2.85 -1.81
C LEU A 217 -6.44 2.76 -3.28
N ALA A 218 -5.14 2.96 -3.55
CA ALA A 218 -4.59 2.81 -4.90
C ALA A 218 -4.74 1.37 -5.43
N ALA A 219 -4.51 0.38 -4.57
CA ALA A 219 -4.71 -1.03 -4.90
C ALA A 219 -6.17 -1.36 -5.20
N ALA A 220 -7.12 -0.79 -4.46
CA ALA A 220 -8.56 -0.95 -4.73
C ALA A 220 -8.96 -0.36 -6.08
N VAL A 221 -8.45 0.84 -6.42
CA VAL A 221 -8.66 1.45 -7.75
C VAL A 221 -8.07 0.56 -8.84
N LEU A 222 -6.82 0.11 -8.68
CA LEU A 222 -6.17 -0.79 -9.63
C LEU A 222 -6.94 -2.10 -9.80
N ALA A 223 -7.37 -2.73 -8.71
CA ALA A 223 -8.14 -3.97 -8.74
C ALA A 223 -9.46 -3.81 -9.50
N ARG A 224 -10.17 -2.72 -9.25
CA ARG A 224 -11.40 -2.37 -9.96
C ARG A 224 -11.15 -2.17 -11.46
N GLU A 225 -10.12 -1.39 -11.84
CA GLU A 225 -9.84 -1.06 -13.24
C GLU A 225 -9.27 -2.24 -14.05
N LEU A 226 -8.66 -3.20 -13.37
CA LEU A 226 -8.24 -4.47 -13.95
C LEU A 226 -9.39 -5.47 -14.08
N GLY A 227 -10.51 -5.27 -13.39
CA GLY A 227 -11.56 -6.27 -13.25
C GLY A 227 -11.06 -7.50 -12.47
N ALA A 228 -10.23 -7.30 -11.47
CA ALA A 228 -9.70 -8.39 -10.66
C ALA A 228 -10.82 -9.11 -9.89
N GLU A 229 -10.73 -10.42 -9.76
CA GLU A 229 -11.68 -11.24 -9.00
C GLU A 229 -11.32 -11.30 -7.51
N LEU A 230 -10.06 -10.99 -7.17
CA LEU A 230 -9.57 -11.00 -5.80
C LEU A 230 -8.77 -9.73 -5.48
N PHE A 231 -9.16 -9.04 -4.41
CA PHE A 231 -8.37 -8.01 -3.76
C PHE A 231 -7.91 -8.52 -2.39
N LEU A 232 -6.61 -8.80 -2.24
CA LEU A 232 -6.02 -9.34 -1.03
C LEU A 232 -5.16 -8.31 -0.32
N ILE A 233 -5.54 -7.92 0.90
CA ILE A 233 -4.78 -7.00 1.74
C ILE A 233 -4.02 -7.80 2.80
N LEU A 234 -2.70 -7.82 2.69
CA LEU A 234 -1.80 -8.47 3.63
C LEU A 234 -1.27 -7.45 4.65
N THR A 235 -1.46 -7.74 5.92
CA THR A 235 -1.17 -6.82 7.05
C THR A 235 -0.53 -7.56 8.22
N ASP A 236 -0.38 -6.90 9.37
CA ASP A 236 0.31 -7.43 10.56
C ASP A 236 -0.64 -8.23 11.50
N VAL A 237 -1.92 -8.31 11.16
CA VAL A 237 -2.94 -9.02 11.96
C VAL A 237 -3.71 -10.00 11.09
N ASP A 238 -4.16 -11.08 11.70
CA ASP A 238 -4.78 -12.22 11.02
C ASP A 238 -6.24 -12.00 10.61
N ALA A 239 -6.91 -10.99 11.15
CA ALA A 239 -8.28 -10.61 10.80
C ALA A 239 -8.55 -9.15 11.18
N VAL A 240 -9.69 -8.62 10.77
CA VAL A 240 -10.28 -7.40 11.33
C VAL A 240 -10.92 -7.72 12.67
N TYR A 241 -10.78 -6.82 13.64
CA TYR A 241 -11.32 -7.01 14.98
C TYR A 241 -12.21 -5.84 15.40
N THR A 242 -13.28 -6.13 16.13
CA THR A 242 -13.96 -5.17 17.00
C THR A 242 -13.33 -5.20 18.37
N GLY A 243 -13.50 -4.12 19.16
CA GLY A 243 -12.98 -4.04 20.54
C GLY A 243 -11.46 -4.16 20.64
N TRP A 244 -10.70 -3.72 19.63
CA TRP A 244 -9.24 -3.81 19.62
C TRP A 244 -8.64 -3.08 20.82
N GLY A 245 -7.80 -3.79 21.60
CA GLY A 245 -7.18 -3.24 22.82
C GLY A 245 -8.03 -3.33 24.07
N THR A 246 -9.18 -4.01 24.02
CA THR A 246 -10.05 -4.30 25.17
C THR A 246 -10.25 -5.81 25.35
N ASP A 247 -10.83 -6.21 26.50
CA ASP A 247 -11.20 -7.60 26.76
C ASP A 247 -12.34 -8.11 25.84
N GLU A 248 -13.02 -7.21 25.15
CA GLU A 248 -14.09 -7.52 24.18
C GLU A 248 -13.58 -7.73 22.75
N LYS A 249 -12.26 -7.88 22.56
CA LYS A 249 -11.64 -8.11 21.25
C LYS A 249 -12.22 -9.37 20.59
N ARG A 250 -12.85 -9.19 19.41
CA ARG A 250 -13.46 -10.28 18.61
C ARG A 250 -13.04 -10.17 17.16
N ALA A 251 -12.56 -11.29 16.62
CA ALA A 251 -12.25 -11.39 15.18
C ALA A 251 -13.54 -11.45 14.36
N ILE A 252 -13.54 -10.78 13.22
CA ILE A 252 -14.62 -10.81 12.23
C ILE A 252 -14.15 -11.70 11.07
N SER A 253 -14.84 -12.80 10.82
CA SER A 253 -14.52 -13.70 9.70
C SER A 253 -15.07 -13.19 8.37
N SER A 254 -16.25 -12.58 8.39
CA SER A 254 -16.89 -11.97 7.23
C SER A 254 -17.74 -10.79 7.67
N MET A 255 -17.83 -9.77 6.82
CA MET A 255 -18.75 -8.64 7.00
C MET A 255 -19.22 -8.14 5.63
N SER A 256 -20.47 -7.69 5.58
CA SER A 256 -21.01 -7.01 4.41
C SER A 256 -20.43 -5.59 4.27
N VAL A 257 -20.52 -5.03 3.07
CA VAL A 257 -20.18 -3.62 2.83
C VAL A 257 -20.95 -2.69 3.77
N ALA A 258 -22.23 -2.97 4.02
CA ALA A 258 -23.07 -2.16 4.92
C ALA A 258 -22.60 -2.25 6.38
N GLU A 259 -22.20 -3.43 6.86
CA GLU A 259 -21.62 -3.60 8.20
C GLU A 259 -20.25 -2.92 8.32
N ALA A 260 -19.42 -2.99 7.28
CA ALA A 260 -18.14 -2.29 7.24
C ALA A 260 -18.32 -0.77 7.38
N ASP A 261 -19.27 -0.18 6.64
CA ASP A 261 -19.60 1.25 6.72
C ASP A 261 -20.15 1.64 8.10
N LYS A 262 -21.03 0.82 8.68
CA LYS A 262 -21.56 1.04 10.03
C LYS A 262 -20.45 1.03 11.07
N LEU A 263 -19.63 -0.01 11.12
CA LEU A 263 -18.52 -0.13 12.06
C LEU A 263 -17.51 1.01 11.89
N ALA A 264 -17.22 1.44 10.65
CA ALA A 264 -16.38 2.58 10.38
C ALA A 264 -16.96 3.88 10.95
N SER A 265 -18.27 4.12 10.79
CA SER A 265 -18.97 5.31 11.31
C SER A 265 -19.00 5.33 12.85
N GLU A 266 -19.03 4.18 13.49
CA GLU A 266 -18.97 4.01 14.94
C GLU A 266 -17.54 4.10 15.51
N GLY A 267 -16.52 4.26 14.65
CA GLY A 267 -15.11 4.34 15.06
C GLY A 267 -14.52 3.00 15.52
N ALA A 268 -15.15 1.88 15.18
CA ALA A 268 -14.77 0.54 15.66
C ALA A 268 -13.33 0.11 15.28
N PHE A 269 -12.75 0.71 14.23
CA PHE A 269 -11.39 0.40 13.75
C PHE A 269 -10.31 1.32 14.33
N GLY A 270 -10.70 2.28 15.19
CA GLY A 270 -9.80 3.26 15.80
C GLY A 270 -9.10 4.17 14.76
N GLU A 271 -8.18 5.00 15.25
CA GLU A 271 -7.37 5.91 14.40
C GLU A 271 -6.17 5.21 13.71
N GLY A 272 -6.13 3.88 13.72
CA GLY A 272 -5.05 3.07 13.17
C GLY A 272 -5.11 2.85 11.66
N SER A 273 -4.29 1.91 11.19
CA SER A 273 -4.20 1.55 9.78
C SER A 273 -5.34 0.64 9.30
N MET A 274 -6.19 0.11 10.19
CA MET A 274 -7.23 -0.86 9.83
C MET A 274 -8.41 -0.19 9.12
N GLY A 275 -8.87 0.98 9.59
CA GLY A 275 -9.98 1.72 8.96
C GLY A 275 -9.79 1.94 7.46
N PRO A 276 -8.65 2.50 7.00
CA PRO A 276 -8.36 2.64 5.57
C PRO A 276 -8.39 1.33 4.78
N LYS A 277 -7.94 0.20 5.37
CA LYS A 277 -7.98 -1.13 4.71
C LYS A 277 -9.39 -1.63 4.52
N VAL A 278 -10.21 -1.54 5.55
CA VAL A 278 -11.63 -1.92 5.49
C VAL A 278 -12.36 -1.04 4.48
N ALA A 279 -12.12 0.28 4.49
CA ALA A 279 -12.72 1.21 3.54
C ALA A 279 -12.33 0.89 2.09
N ALA A 280 -11.05 0.60 1.83
CA ALA A 280 -10.56 0.21 0.49
C ALA A 280 -11.19 -1.09 0.02
N ALA A 281 -11.26 -2.11 0.89
CA ALA A 281 -11.89 -3.39 0.59
C ALA A 281 -13.39 -3.25 0.32
N ALA A 282 -14.10 -2.47 1.15
CA ALA A 282 -15.52 -2.21 0.98
C ALA A 282 -15.82 -1.42 -0.32
N ASP A 283 -15.03 -0.40 -0.67
CA ASP A 283 -15.18 0.34 -1.92
C ASP A 283 -14.98 -0.57 -3.14
N TYR A 284 -13.94 -1.43 -3.12
CA TYR A 284 -13.71 -2.40 -4.18
C TYR A 284 -14.91 -3.35 -4.34
N VAL A 285 -15.38 -4.00 -3.26
CA VAL A 285 -16.51 -4.95 -3.30
C VAL A 285 -17.78 -4.26 -3.78
N ARG A 286 -18.10 -3.08 -3.26
CA ARG A 286 -19.27 -2.27 -3.67
C ARG A 286 -19.32 -2.01 -5.17
N ARG A 287 -18.17 -1.79 -5.79
CA ARG A 287 -18.07 -1.41 -7.21
C ARG A 287 -17.91 -2.58 -8.16
N THR A 288 -17.41 -3.72 -7.70
CA THR A 288 -17.04 -4.86 -8.58
C THR A 288 -17.81 -6.11 -8.30
N GLN A 289 -18.35 -6.28 -7.10
CA GLN A 289 -18.89 -7.54 -6.56
C GLN A 289 -17.83 -8.66 -6.46
N GLY A 290 -16.54 -8.30 -6.56
CA GLY A 290 -15.42 -9.20 -6.38
C GLY A 290 -15.18 -9.55 -4.91
N ARG A 291 -14.22 -10.44 -4.63
CA ARG A 291 -13.84 -10.84 -3.26
C ARG A 291 -12.74 -9.96 -2.73
N ALA A 292 -12.93 -9.37 -1.54
CA ALA A 292 -11.86 -8.66 -0.83
C ALA A 292 -11.56 -9.37 0.50
N ILE A 293 -10.27 -9.63 0.76
CA ILE A 293 -9.82 -10.35 1.96
C ILE A 293 -8.74 -9.53 2.66
N ILE A 294 -8.86 -9.41 3.98
CA ILE A 294 -7.86 -8.79 4.87
C ILE A 294 -7.33 -9.88 5.79
N THR A 295 -6.01 -10.10 5.77
CA THR A 295 -5.40 -11.13 6.61
C THR A 295 -3.92 -10.83 6.88
N GLU A 296 -3.34 -11.60 7.78
CA GLU A 296 -1.91 -11.60 8.06
C GLU A 296 -1.11 -12.16 6.87
N LEU A 297 0.10 -11.62 6.69
CA LEU A 297 0.98 -11.95 5.57
C LEU A 297 1.17 -13.47 5.42
N SER A 298 1.44 -14.20 6.52
CA SER A 298 1.69 -15.65 6.49
C SER A 298 0.46 -16.50 6.15
N LYS A 299 -0.75 -15.94 6.25
CA LYS A 299 -2.02 -16.65 6.11
C LYS A 299 -2.75 -16.38 4.78
N GLY A 300 -2.14 -15.60 3.87
CA GLY A 300 -2.78 -15.17 2.63
C GLY A 300 -3.37 -16.31 1.81
N ARG A 301 -2.62 -17.40 1.56
CA ARG A 301 -3.12 -18.55 0.81
C ARG A 301 -4.31 -19.23 1.51
N ALA A 302 -4.21 -19.48 2.81
CA ALA A 302 -5.27 -20.10 3.58
C ALA A 302 -6.55 -19.24 3.56
N ALA A 303 -6.43 -17.94 3.70
CA ALA A 303 -7.55 -17.01 3.64
C ALA A 303 -8.25 -17.01 2.28
N VAL A 304 -7.50 -17.07 1.18
CA VAL A 304 -8.08 -17.21 -0.18
C VAL A 304 -8.87 -18.52 -0.34
N GLN A 305 -8.47 -19.57 0.37
CA GLN A 305 -9.17 -20.86 0.43
C GLN A 305 -10.32 -20.88 1.45
N GLY A 306 -10.64 -19.75 2.10
CA GLY A 306 -11.72 -19.62 3.07
C GLY A 306 -11.34 -20.01 4.51
N VAL A 307 -10.05 -20.12 4.81
CA VAL A 307 -9.54 -20.45 6.15
C VAL A 307 -8.88 -19.24 6.79
N GLY A 308 -9.59 -18.59 7.70
CA GLY A 308 -9.12 -17.38 8.41
C GLY A 308 -9.22 -16.11 7.57
N GLY A 309 -8.71 -15.01 8.13
CA GLY A 309 -8.88 -13.67 7.54
C GLY A 309 -10.27 -13.09 7.77
N THR A 310 -10.48 -11.90 7.24
CA THR A 310 -11.80 -11.25 7.13
C THR A 310 -12.13 -11.05 5.66
N GLU A 311 -13.22 -11.63 5.21
CA GLU A 311 -13.76 -11.42 3.87
C GLU A 311 -14.81 -10.32 3.89
N ILE A 312 -14.67 -9.32 2.99
CA ILE A 312 -15.71 -8.33 2.74
C ILE A 312 -16.57 -8.84 1.60
N VAL A 313 -17.89 -8.87 1.84
CA VAL A 313 -18.89 -9.36 0.89
C VAL A 313 -19.89 -8.26 0.52
N PRO A 314 -20.62 -8.38 -0.60
CA PRO A 314 -21.64 -7.40 -1.03
C PRO A 314 -22.71 -7.09 0.02
#